data_c9fc3b34921383ec2309f46c6c27799d
#
_entry.id   c9fc3b34921383ec2309f46c6c27799d
#
_cell.length_a   1.000
_cell.length_b   1.000
_cell.length_c   1.000
_cell.angle_alpha   90.00
_cell.angle_beta   90.00
_cell.angle_gamma   90.00
#
_symmetry.space_group_name_H-M   'P 1'
#
loop_
_entity.id
_entity.type
_entity.pdbx_description
1 polymer ?
#
loop_
_entity_poly.entity_id
_entity_poly.type
_entity_poly.pdbx_seq_one_letter_code
_entity_poly.pdbx_strand_id
1 'polypeptide(L)'
;MLNNLQYLGLAYRKAKADLYYSSNASLDAIASYEEGLHSNLSALEDKINGEDETWVTSPAFIGSWTLVTKSVEMDCWASHKKENGSGMIFSSPADEWVHALKALAEKKVPEKPKAEFRIMARCSLDFHVLSTLWMLEVGQLFDERLSGCAYGNRLRRTQDRKGINRLSLGSFAPYLKPFRDWRDKGIAAMRGALEADKKIVALTADVSSFYHELNPGFMLSSDFVTDVLQLQLTDFQSKLHRLFIRALQAWGAATPLKKGLPVGLPASANVANMALVELDRCIEQQVGPIYYGRYVDDILLVMENGANFTSTALLWEWLFERSQKTLGWVDQHKKQIGYKPTYLSEGEGKSQVHFANGKNKVFILAGETGKTLVDAIAHQIHERASEWRAMPRLPRSAKHVGTDLLAATQSDGEAADNLRKADALTMRRAGFAIKLRDFEAYERDLLPEAWTAHRRAFFRAFTQHVLVLPQFFDLAVYLPRVIRLATACEDFADLRRIIE
;
A
#
# COMPACT_ATOMS: atom_id res chain seq x y z
N MET A 1 -19.36 -24.25 17.73
CA MET A 1 -19.29 -23.23 18.79
C MET A 1 -17.83 -22.97 19.09
N LEU A 2 -17.48 -21.70 19.23
CA LEU A 2 -16.17 -21.32 19.74
C LEU A 2 -16.18 -21.65 21.25
N ASN A 3 -15.41 -22.60 21.68
CA ASN A 3 -15.38 -23.04 23.08
C ASN A 3 -14.07 -22.67 23.78
N ASN A 4 -13.39 -21.62 23.32
CA ASN A 4 -12.08 -21.35 23.90
C ASN A 4 -11.71 -19.86 23.87
N LEU A 5 -11.91 -19.21 25.00
CA LEU A 5 -11.45 -17.84 25.25
C LEU A 5 -9.95 -17.66 24.95
N GLN A 6 -9.15 -18.73 25.11
CA GLN A 6 -7.72 -18.72 24.73
C GLN A 6 -7.51 -18.47 23.25
N TYR A 7 -8.45 -18.89 22.41
CA TYR A 7 -8.35 -18.69 20.96
C TYR A 7 -8.67 -17.25 20.55
N LEU A 8 -9.64 -16.64 21.20
CA LEU A 8 -9.88 -15.19 21.10
C LEU A 8 -8.71 -14.38 21.65
N GLY A 9 -8.09 -14.83 22.74
CA GLY A 9 -6.86 -14.24 23.27
C GLY A 9 -5.70 -14.30 22.27
N LEU A 10 -5.57 -15.39 21.51
CA LEU A 10 -4.61 -15.48 20.40
C LEU A 10 -4.95 -14.50 19.29
N ALA A 11 -6.22 -14.39 18.89
CA ALA A 11 -6.67 -13.46 17.87
C ALA A 11 -6.40 -12.01 18.31
N TYR A 12 -6.70 -11.66 19.56
CA TYR A 12 -6.39 -10.35 20.13
C TYR A 12 -4.89 -10.04 20.11
N ARG A 13 -4.04 -10.98 20.56
CA ARG A 13 -2.58 -10.79 20.55
C ARG A 13 -2.04 -10.49 19.16
N LYS A 14 -2.53 -11.19 18.14
CA LYS A 14 -2.15 -10.94 16.74
C LYS A 14 -2.71 -9.61 16.23
N ALA A 15 -3.96 -9.31 16.51
CA ALA A 15 -4.58 -8.03 16.16
C ALA A 15 -3.82 -6.85 16.78
N LYS A 16 -3.45 -6.93 18.05
CA LYS A 16 -2.63 -5.92 18.74
C LYS A 16 -1.27 -5.74 18.06
N ALA A 17 -0.60 -6.85 17.67
CA ALA A 17 0.68 -6.77 16.97
C ALA A 17 0.55 -6.11 15.58
N ASP A 18 -0.50 -6.43 14.83
CA ASP A 18 -0.76 -5.82 13.54
C ASP A 18 -1.11 -4.32 13.69
N LEU A 19 -1.87 -3.95 14.73
CA LEU A 19 -2.19 -2.56 15.08
C LEU A 19 -0.98 -1.74 15.50
N TYR A 20 -0.02 -2.32 16.20
CA TYR A 20 1.19 -1.63 16.66
C TYR A 20 1.98 -0.98 15.51
N TYR A 21 1.97 -1.62 14.34
CA TYR A 21 2.61 -1.10 13.14
C TYR A 21 1.71 -0.18 12.30
N SER A 22 0.47 0.04 12.74
CA SER A 22 -0.48 0.92 12.05
C SER A 22 -0.36 2.35 12.56
N SER A 23 -0.20 3.30 11.65
CA SER A 23 -0.21 4.74 11.99
C SER A 23 -1.56 5.25 12.53
N ASN A 24 -2.61 4.45 12.42
CA ASN A 24 -3.97 4.83 12.81
C ASN A 24 -4.46 4.16 14.10
N ALA A 25 -3.61 3.39 14.77
CA ALA A 25 -3.97 2.77 16.04
C ALA A 25 -4.00 3.82 17.18
N SER A 26 -5.04 3.79 18.00
CA SER A 26 -5.09 4.53 19.25
C SER A 26 -4.52 3.66 20.36
N LEU A 27 -3.39 4.09 20.94
CA LEU A 27 -2.78 3.38 22.07
C LEU A 27 -3.67 3.42 23.30
N ASP A 28 -4.38 4.54 23.51
CA ASP A 28 -5.33 4.69 24.63
C ASP A 28 -6.49 3.70 24.52
N ALA A 29 -7.04 3.50 23.31
CA ALA A 29 -8.08 2.52 23.08
C ALA A 29 -7.59 1.08 23.33
N ILE A 30 -6.35 0.77 22.98
CA ILE A 30 -5.75 -0.54 23.27
C ILE A 30 -5.58 -0.72 24.79
N ALA A 31 -5.06 0.29 25.49
CA ALA A 31 -4.89 0.24 26.94
C ALA A 31 -6.22 0.04 27.67
N SER A 32 -7.24 0.85 27.34
CA SER A 32 -8.57 0.72 27.92
C SER A 32 -9.23 -0.64 27.64
N TYR A 33 -9.00 -1.20 26.46
CA TYR A 33 -9.50 -2.55 26.15
C TYR A 33 -8.79 -3.63 27.00
N GLU A 34 -7.50 -3.45 27.28
CA GLU A 34 -6.71 -4.39 28.07
C GLU A 34 -7.10 -4.36 29.56
N GLU A 35 -7.54 -3.22 30.11
CA GLU A 35 -8.06 -3.14 31.49
C GLU A 35 -9.22 -4.11 31.72
N GLY A 36 -10.07 -4.33 30.72
CA GLY A 36 -11.18 -5.29 30.76
C GLY A 36 -11.03 -6.48 29.83
N LEU A 37 -9.80 -6.90 29.48
CA LEU A 37 -9.55 -7.85 28.40
C LEU A 37 -10.38 -9.12 28.47
N HIS A 38 -10.44 -9.76 29.65
CA HIS A 38 -11.18 -11.00 29.81
C HIS A 38 -12.70 -10.79 29.58
N SER A 39 -13.29 -9.77 30.17
CA SER A 39 -14.71 -9.47 30.00
C SER A 39 -15.04 -9.06 28.56
N ASN A 40 -14.19 -8.28 27.91
CA ASN A 40 -14.37 -7.86 26.53
C ASN A 40 -14.33 -9.07 25.57
N LEU A 41 -13.36 -9.97 25.74
CA LEU A 41 -13.26 -11.18 24.91
C LEU A 41 -14.42 -12.15 25.20
N SER A 42 -14.86 -12.31 26.46
CA SER A 42 -16.00 -13.14 26.78
C SER A 42 -17.29 -12.59 26.17
N ALA A 43 -17.52 -11.28 26.24
CA ALA A 43 -18.68 -10.64 25.63
C ALA A 43 -18.67 -10.80 24.09
N LEU A 44 -17.50 -10.75 23.47
CA LEU A 44 -17.36 -10.99 22.02
C LEU A 44 -17.61 -12.48 21.69
N GLU A 45 -17.15 -13.42 22.52
CA GLU A 45 -17.43 -14.85 22.35
C GLU A 45 -18.92 -15.15 22.40
N ASP A 46 -19.64 -14.58 23.40
CA ASP A 46 -21.07 -14.72 23.53
C ASP A 46 -21.83 -14.19 22.31
N LYS A 47 -21.43 -13.04 21.79
CA LYS A 47 -21.98 -12.46 20.56
C LYS A 47 -21.74 -13.36 19.35
N ILE A 48 -20.52 -13.90 19.17
CA ILE A 48 -20.19 -14.79 18.04
C ILE A 48 -21.00 -16.09 18.13
N ASN A 49 -21.19 -16.64 19.30
CA ASN A 49 -21.93 -17.88 19.52
C ASN A 49 -23.45 -17.67 19.48
N GLY A 50 -23.95 -16.47 19.80
CA GLY A 50 -25.37 -16.10 19.85
C GLY A 50 -26.03 -16.15 18.46
N GLU A 51 -27.37 -16.17 18.43
CA GLU A 51 -28.15 -16.17 17.20
C GLU A 51 -28.31 -14.77 16.57
N ASP A 52 -28.29 -13.73 17.43
CA ASP A 52 -28.34 -12.35 16.94
C ASP A 52 -27.05 -11.96 16.25
N GLU A 53 -27.16 -11.59 14.99
CA GLU A 53 -26.03 -11.14 14.15
C GLU A 53 -26.07 -9.62 13.88
N THR A 54 -27.02 -8.88 14.45
CA THR A 54 -27.22 -7.45 14.14
C THR A 54 -26.08 -6.57 14.65
N TRP A 55 -25.41 -7.02 15.71
CA TRP A 55 -24.31 -6.29 16.36
C TRP A 55 -23.13 -6.02 15.42
N VAL A 56 -22.83 -6.90 14.44
CA VAL A 56 -21.69 -6.72 13.51
C VAL A 56 -21.85 -5.52 12.57
N THR A 57 -23.07 -5.02 12.41
CA THR A 57 -23.35 -3.85 11.57
C THR A 57 -23.51 -2.56 12.37
N SER A 58 -23.46 -2.66 13.71
CA SER A 58 -23.63 -1.51 14.59
C SER A 58 -22.44 -0.54 14.48
N PRO A 59 -22.67 0.79 14.55
CA PRO A 59 -21.60 1.79 14.55
C PRO A 59 -20.56 1.58 15.65
N ALA A 60 -20.98 1.08 16.82
CA ALA A 60 -20.09 0.79 17.93
C ALA A 60 -19.09 -0.33 17.58
N PHE A 61 -19.51 -1.31 16.79
CA PHE A 61 -18.67 -2.43 16.39
C PHE A 61 -17.79 -2.10 15.18
N ILE A 62 -18.35 -1.56 14.10
CA ILE A 62 -17.58 -1.27 12.89
C ILE A 62 -16.60 -0.10 13.10
N GLY A 63 -16.85 0.77 14.08
CA GLY A 63 -16.03 1.95 14.33
C GLY A 63 -16.29 3.08 13.34
N SER A 64 -15.26 3.84 13.05
CA SER A 64 -15.32 5.03 12.20
C SER A 64 -14.29 5.01 11.07
N TRP A 65 -14.21 6.12 10.35
CA TRP A 65 -13.21 6.35 9.30
C TRP A 65 -12.64 7.77 9.43
N THR A 66 -11.49 7.99 8.82
CA THR A 66 -10.85 9.31 8.71
C THR A 66 -10.27 9.49 7.31
N LEU A 67 -10.09 10.75 6.91
CA LEU A 67 -9.42 11.10 5.67
C LEU A 67 -7.95 11.39 5.94
N VAL A 68 -7.08 10.73 5.18
CA VAL A 68 -5.65 11.02 5.16
C VAL A 68 -5.29 11.54 3.78
N THR A 69 -4.63 12.69 3.73
CA THR A 69 -4.19 13.30 2.48
C THR A 69 -3.17 12.41 1.79
N LYS A 70 -3.40 12.11 0.54
CA LYS A 70 -2.49 11.33 -0.31
C LYS A 70 -1.58 12.24 -1.13
N SER A 71 -2.17 13.24 -1.79
CA SER A 71 -1.45 14.26 -2.55
C SER A 71 -2.25 15.54 -2.63
N VAL A 72 -1.56 16.66 -2.79
CA VAL A 72 -2.15 17.96 -3.10
C VAL A 72 -1.42 18.52 -4.32
N GLU A 73 -2.19 18.84 -5.36
CA GLU A 73 -1.67 19.39 -6.59
C GLU A 73 -2.33 20.74 -6.90
N MET A 74 -1.56 21.65 -7.46
CA MET A 74 -2.05 22.92 -8.00
C MET A 74 -1.60 23.06 -9.45
N ASP A 75 -2.54 23.27 -10.35
CA ASP A 75 -2.24 23.38 -11.79
C ASP A 75 -1.34 24.58 -12.09
N CYS A 76 -1.47 25.68 -11.33
CA CYS A 76 -0.57 26.84 -11.44
C CYS A 76 0.88 26.53 -11.10
N TRP A 77 1.14 25.55 -10.22
CA TRP A 77 2.49 25.13 -9.85
C TRP A 77 3.21 24.45 -11.02
N ALA A 78 2.49 23.65 -11.79
CA ALA A 78 3.02 22.98 -12.98
C ALA A 78 3.19 23.94 -14.15
N SER A 79 2.26 24.89 -14.34
CA SER A 79 2.34 25.89 -15.41
C SER A 79 3.42 26.93 -15.14
N HIS A 80 3.63 27.36 -13.90
CA HIS A 80 4.68 28.29 -13.52
C HIS A 80 6.09 27.75 -13.84
N LYS A 81 6.30 26.46 -13.67
CA LYS A 81 7.55 25.78 -14.08
C LYS A 81 7.72 25.67 -15.61
N LYS A 82 6.62 25.70 -16.38
CA LYS A 82 6.65 25.57 -17.84
C LYS A 82 6.74 26.90 -18.60
N GLU A 83 6.14 27.96 -18.05
CA GLU A 83 6.06 29.27 -18.74
C GLU A 83 7.33 30.09 -18.65
N ASN A 84 8.20 29.81 -17.69
CA ASN A 84 9.45 30.57 -17.49
C ASN A 84 10.67 29.67 -17.70
N GLY A 85 11.15 29.59 -18.94
CA GLY A 85 12.47 29.02 -19.26
C GLY A 85 13.66 29.71 -18.52
N SER A 86 13.36 30.77 -17.75
CA SER A 86 14.21 31.49 -16.83
C SER A 86 13.51 31.73 -15.48
N GLY A 87 12.77 30.73 -14.99
CA GLY A 87 12.01 30.85 -13.74
C GLY A 87 12.86 31.21 -12.55
N MET A 88 12.35 32.08 -11.65
CA MET A 88 12.98 32.34 -10.37
C MET A 88 13.08 31.06 -9.56
N ILE A 89 14.29 30.76 -9.10
CA ILE A 89 14.56 29.61 -8.22
C ILE A 89 14.70 30.16 -6.82
N PHE A 90 13.81 29.72 -5.92
CA PHE A 90 13.88 30.07 -4.52
C PHE A 90 14.69 29.01 -3.75
N SER A 91 15.53 29.46 -2.85
CA SER A 91 16.23 28.57 -1.93
C SER A 91 15.31 27.99 -0.84
N SER A 92 14.14 28.59 -0.66
CA SER A 92 13.11 28.17 0.29
C SER A 92 11.85 27.77 -0.48
N PRO A 93 11.36 26.51 -0.34
CA PRO A 93 10.09 26.10 -0.90
C PRO A 93 8.88 26.91 -0.38
N ALA A 94 8.98 27.48 0.83
CA ALA A 94 7.96 28.35 1.38
C ALA A 94 7.80 29.64 0.57
N ASP A 95 8.91 30.22 0.13
CA ASP A 95 8.90 31.43 -0.72
C ASP A 95 8.34 31.12 -2.11
N GLU A 96 8.67 29.97 -2.67
CA GLU A 96 8.12 29.48 -3.93
C GLU A 96 6.58 29.32 -3.83
N TRP A 97 6.10 28.77 -2.72
CA TRP A 97 4.67 28.64 -2.44
C TRP A 97 3.96 29.99 -2.29
N VAL A 98 4.51 30.90 -1.52
CA VAL A 98 3.97 32.26 -1.33
C VAL A 98 3.92 33.00 -2.65
N HIS A 99 4.95 32.86 -3.48
CA HIS A 99 4.99 33.47 -4.83
C HIS A 99 3.90 32.88 -5.74
N ALA A 100 3.71 31.57 -5.73
CA ALA A 100 2.65 30.90 -6.51
C ALA A 100 1.26 31.35 -6.08
N LEU A 101 1.00 31.48 -4.76
CA LEU A 101 -0.28 32.00 -4.24
C LEU A 101 -0.55 33.45 -4.64
N LYS A 102 0.47 34.31 -4.61
CA LYS A 102 0.35 35.71 -5.07
C LYS A 102 0.01 35.78 -6.55
N ALA A 103 0.70 35.01 -7.39
CA ALA A 103 0.43 34.94 -8.83
C ALA A 103 -1.01 34.46 -9.13
N LEU A 104 -1.54 33.53 -8.35
CA LEU A 104 -2.94 33.08 -8.42
C LEU A 104 -3.91 34.19 -8.06
N ALA A 105 -3.68 34.93 -6.98
CA ALA A 105 -4.53 36.02 -6.54
C ALA A 105 -4.58 37.17 -7.58
N GLU A 106 -3.46 37.45 -8.23
CA GLU A 106 -3.34 38.49 -9.26
C GLU A 106 -4.11 38.16 -10.56
N LYS A 107 -4.18 36.86 -10.91
CA LYS A 107 -4.91 36.39 -12.12
C LYS A 107 -6.43 36.37 -11.96
N LYS A 108 -6.98 36.73 -10.79
CA LYS A 108 -8.42 36.76 -10.46
C LYS A 108 -9.23 35.51 -10.75
N VAL A 109 -8.56 34.37 -10.99
CA VAL A 109 -9.19 33.06 -11.17
C VAL A 109 -8.75 32.21 -9.97
N PRO A 110 -9.65 31.88 -9.05
CA PRO A 110 -9.30 31.03 -7.92
C PRO A 110 -9.15 29.58 -8.41
N GLU A 111 -7.97 29.18 -8.83
CA GLU A 111 -7.65 27.77 -8.94
C GLU A 111 -7.65 27.16 -7.54
N LYS A 112 -8.54 26.21 -7.33
CA LYS A 112 -8.58 25.47 -6.08
C LYS A 112 -7.55 24.33 -6.15
N PRO A 113 -6.79 24.09 -5.08
CA PRO A 113 -5.92 22.93 -5.03
C PRO A 113 -6.75 21.64 -5.19
N LYS A 114 -6.25 20.71 -5.99
CA LYS A 114 -6.80 19.35 -6.10
C LYS A 114 -6.13 18.50 -5.04
N ALA A 115 -6.92 17.98 -4.12
CA ALA A 115 -6.43 17.10 -3.08
C ALA A 115 -7.01 15.70 -3.24
N GLU A 116 -6.13 14.70 -3.29
CA GLU A 116 -6.52 13.30 -3.19
C GLU A 116 -6.44 12.84 -1.74
N PHE A 117 -7.48 12.17 -1.29
CA PHE A 117 -7.56 11.62 0.05
C PHE A 117 -7.69 10.10 0.00
N ARG A 118 -7.19 9.45 1.05
CA ARG A 118 -7.42 8.05 1.32
C ARG A 118 -8.33 7.93 2.53
N ILE A 119 -9.40 7.15 2.41
CA ILE A 119 -10.25 6.80 3.54
C ILE A 119 -9.53 5.72 4.35
N MET A 120 -9.21 6.03 5.60
CA MET A 120 -8.55 5.11 6.52
C MET A 120 -9.54 4.66 7.59
N ALA A 121 -9.53 3.38 7.91
CA ALA A 121 -10.41 2.83 8.92
C ALA A 121 -9.89 3.11 10.34
N ARG A 122 -10.83 3.40 11.24
CA ARG A 122 -10.67 3.40 12.68
C ARG A 122 -11.66 2.42 13.27
N CYS A 123 -11.42 1.15 13.04
CA CYS A 123 -12.26 0.06 13.51
C CYS A 123 -12.17 -0.11 15.03
N SER A 124 -13.24 -0.62 15.66
CA SER A 124 -13.20 -1.04 17.05
C SER A 124 -12.21 -2.20 17.27
N LEU A 125 -11.76 -2.39 18.51
CA LEU A 125 -10.88 -3.53 18.83
C LEU A 125 -11.59 -4.87 18.67
N ASP A 126 -12.87 -4.94 19.00
CA ASP A 126 -13.70 -6.14 18.75
C ASP A 126 -13.70 -6.50 17.26
N PHE A 127 -13.78 -5.51 16.36
CA PHE A 127 -13.72 -5.77 14.92
C PHE A 127 -12.32 -6.25 14.48
N HIS A 128 -11.25 -5.71 15.04
CA HIS A 128 -9.91 -6.22 14.82
C HIS A 128 -9.73 -7.66 15.30
N VAL A 129 -10.28 -8.00 16.47
CA VAL A 129 -10.26 -9.37 17.01
C VAL A 129 -11.07 -10.32 16.14
N LEU A 130 -12.31 -9.95 15.77
CA LEU A 130 -13.15 -10.75 14.86
C LEU A 130 -12.45 -10.98 13.52
N SER A 131 -11.85 -9.94 12.92
CA SER A 131 -11.14 -10.03 11.65
C SER A 131 -9.94 -10.96 11.74
N THR A 132 -9.22 -10.94 12.84
CA THR A 132 -8.07 -11.82 13.06
C THR A 132 -8.52 -13.25 13.32
N LEU A 133 -9.59 -13.47 14.08
CA LEU A 133 -10.21 -14.78 14.25
C LEU A 133 -10.65 -15.35 12.90
N TRP A 134 -11.28 -14.52 12.05
CA TRP A 134 -11.64 -14.91 10.70
C TRP A 134 -10.41 -15.32 9.88
N MET A 135 -9.31 -14.58 9.93
CA MET A 135 -8.07 -14.96 9.24
C MET A 135 -7.54 -16.32 9.71
N LEU A 136 -7.62 -16.59 11.03
CA LEU A 136 -7.15 -17.84 11.63
C LEU A 136 -8.01 -19.06 11.25
N GLU A 137 -9.33 -18.89 11.13
CA GLU A 137 -10.28 -20.00 10.91
C GLU A 137 -10.70 -20.16 9.46
N VAL A 138 -10.89 -19.05 8.76
CA VAL A 138 -11.49 -19.01 7.43
C VAL A 138 -10.52 -18.45 6.40
N GLY A 139 -9.95 -17.29 6.67
CA GLY A 139 -9.07 -16.56 5.73
C GLY A 139 -7.88 -17.39 5.26
N GLN A 140 -7.37 -18.31 6.08
CA GLN A 140 -6.32 -19.22 5.68
C GLN A 140 -6.73 -20.17 4.55
N LEU A 141 -7.98 -20.60 4.51
CA LEU A 141 -8.51 -21.48 3.45
C LEU A 141 -8.58 -20.73 2.13
N PHE A 142 -8.97 -19.46 2.19
CA PHE A 142 -8.96 -18.56 1.03
C PHE A 142 -7.53 -18.29 0.56
N ASP A 143 -6.61 -17.95 1.47
CA ASP A 143 -5.21 -17.68 1.13
C ASP A 143 -4.52 -18.89 0.48
N GLU A 144 -4.92 -20.11 0.80
CA GLU A 144 -4.43 -21.34 0.15
C GLU A 144 -4.83 -21.46 -1.34
N ARG A 145 -5.91 -20.79 -1.74
CA ARG A 145 -6.38 -20.80 -3.12
C ARG A 145 -5.67 -19.78 -4.01
N LEU A 146 -4.90 -18.87 -3.42
CA LEU A 146 -4.06 -17.94 -4.17
C LEU A 146 -2.87 -18.66 -4.78
N SER A 147 -2.63 -18.38 -6.05
CA SER A 147 -1.45 -18.87 -6.77
C SER A 147 -0.14 -18.33 -6.19
N GLY A 148 0.98 -18.94 -6.55
CA GLY A 148 2.32 -18.48 -6.23
C GLY A 148 2.71 -17.13 -6.85
N CYS A 149 1.95 -16.65 -7.83
CA CYS A 149 2.12 -15.33 -8.43
C CYS A 149 1.65 -14.18 -7.52
N ALA A 150 0.78 -14.44 -6.54
CA ALA A 150 0.35 -13.45 -5.55
C ALA A 150 1.33 -13.38 -4.38
N TYR A 151 2.20 -12.39 -4.39
CA TYR A 151 3.27 -12.23 -3.38
C TYR A 151 2.84 -11.39 -2.18
N GLY A 152 2.03 -10.35 -2.41
CA GLY A 152 1.67 -9.36 -1.39
C GLY A 152 0.64 -9.88 -0.40
N ASN A 153 0.80 -9.52 0.87
CA ASN A 153 -0.17 -9.76 1.95
C ASN A 153 -0.63 -11.21 2.07
N ARG A 154 0.30 -12.15 1.98
CA ARG A 154 0.06 -13.58 2.24
C ARG A 154 0.13 -13.86 3.74
N LEU A 155 -0.74 -14.72 4.22
CA LEU A 155 -0.75 -15.12 5.61
C LEU A 155 0.53 -15.88 5.99
N ARG A 156 1.04 -15.62 7.20
CA ARG A 156 2.27 -16.24 7.70
C ARG A 156 2.01 -17.70 8.08
N ARG A 157 2.55 -18.61 7.28
CA ARG A 157 2.39 -20.05 7.46
C ARG A 157 3.43 -20.62 8.42
N THR A 158 3.13 -21.82 8.96
CA THR A 158 4.10 -22.69 9.61
C THR A 158 5.15 -23.18 8.61
N GLN A 159 6.25 -23.75 9.09
CA GLN A 159 7.32 -24.25 8.21
C GLN A 159 6.84 -25.38 7.28
N ASP A 160 5.96 -26.25 7.79
CA ASP A 160 5.32 -27.33 7.02
C ASP A 160 4.18 -26.85 6.11
N ARG A 161 3.86 -25.54 6.13
CA ARG A 161 2.78 -24.87 5.38
C ARG A 161 1.38 -25.41 5.65
N LYS A 162 1.16 -26.22 6.67
CA LYS A 162 -0.14 -26.83 6.99
C LYS A 162 -1.12 -25.90 7.72
N GLY A 163 -0.70 -24.68 8.07
CA GLY A 163 -1.57 -23.74 8.76
C GLY A 163 -0.89 -22.40 9.01
N ILE A 164 -1.63 -21.49 9.65
CA ILE A 164 -1.09 -20.21 10.07
C ILE A 164 -0.14 -20.40 11.24
N ASN A 165 0.96 -19.66 11.23
CA ASN A 165 1.90 -19.62 12.36
C ASN A 165 1.25 -18.89 13.56
N ARG A 166 0.74 -19.66 14.52
CA ARG A 166 0.09 -19.14 15.73
C ARG A 166 1.06 -18.46 16.68
N LEU A 167 2.34 -18.80 16.62
CA LEU A 167 3.38 -18.27 17.51
C LEU A 167 3.95 -16.92 17.02
N SER A 168 3.82 -16.61 15.74
CA SER A 168 4.27 -15.33 15.22
C SER A 168 3.45 -14.16 15.80
N LEU A 169 4.08 -12.99 15.94
CA LEU A 169 3.40 -11.80 16.44
C LEU A 169 2.27 -11.38 15.49
N GLY A 170 2.55 -11.04 14.25
CA GLY A 170 1.54 -10.62 13.26
C GLY A 170 0.90 -11.80 12.52
N SER A 171 -0.08 -11.47 11.68
CA SER A 171 -0.86 -12.43 10.88
C SER A 171 -0.24 -12.68 9.50
N PHE A 172 0.48 -11.71 8.96
CA PHE A 172 1.04 -11.76 7.60
C PHE A 172 2.52 -12.10 7.56
N ALA A 173 2.96 -12.63 6.43
CA ALA A 173 4.38 -12.75 6.12
C ALA A 173 5.03 -11.35 6.06
N PRO A 174 6.25 -11.15 6.60
CA PRO A 174 6.95 -9.88 6.52
C PRO A 174 7.10 -9.41 5.07
N TYR A 175 6.73 -8.18 4.77
CA TYR A 175 6.60 -7.67 3.40
C TYR A 175 7.90 -7.61 2.59
N LEU A 176 9.05 -7.40 3.25
CA LEU A 176 10.34 -7.17 2.58
C LEU A 176 10.77 -8.29 1.65
N LYS A 177 10.69 -9.55 2.12
CA LYS A 177 11.11 -10.69 1.31
C LYS A 177 10.17 -10.95 0.12
N PRO A 178 8.84 -11.07 0.30
CA PRO A 178 7.91 -11.24 -0.81
C PRO A 178 7.99 -10.10 -1.83
N PHE A 179 8.16 -8.86 -1.39
CA PHE A 179 8.29 -7.70 -2.28
C PHE A 179 9.56 -7.78 -3.13
N ARG A 180 10.70 -8.13 -2.52
CA ARG A 180 11.94 -8.35 -3.27
C ARG A 180 11.83 -9.54 -4.21
N ASP A 181 11.31 -10.67 -3.73
CA ASP A 181 11.17 -11.88 -4.55
C ASP A 181 10.29 -11.61 -5.79
N TRP A 182 9.18 -10.89 -5.63
CA TRP A 182 8.32 -10.47 -6.74
C TRP A 182 9.08 -9.66 -7.79
N ARG A 183 9.79 -8.64 -7.37
CA ARG A 183 10.54 -7.75 -8.23
C ARG A 183 11.74 -8.43 -8.87
N ASP A 184 12.57 -9.08 -8.04
CA ASP A 184 13.85 -9.64 -8.46
C ASP A 184 13.67 -10.84 -9.41
N LYS A 185 12.62 -11.64 -9.20
CA LYS A 185 12.26 -12.71 -10.15
C LYS A 185 11.77 -12.16 -11.48
N GLY A 186 11.00 -11.07 -11.48
CA GLY A 186 10.59 -10.41 -12.71
C GLY A 186 11.77 -9.87 -13.50
N ILE A 187 12.72 -9.22 -12.83
CA ILE A 187 13.97 -8.74 -13.45
C ILE A 187 14.81 -9.90 -13.98
N ALA A 188 14.97 -10.95 -13.19
CA ALA A 188 15.72 -12.15 -13.61
C ALA A 188 15.09 -12.83 -14.84
N ALA A 189 13.76 -12.90 -14.88
CA ALA A 189 13.02 -13.45 -16.02
C ALA A 189 13.22 -12.63 -17.31
N MET A 190 13.17 -11.29 -17.20
CA MET A 190 13.47 -10.39 -18.33
C MET A 190 14.91 -10.59 -18.83
N ARG A 191 15.88 -10.63 -17.90
CA ARG A 191 17.29 -10.84 -18.22
C ARG A 191 17.51 -12.17 -18.92
N GLY A 192 17.04 -13.27 -18.35
CA GLY A 192 17.20 -14.62 -18.91
C GLY A 192 16.57 -14.77 -20.30
N ALA A 193 15.42 -14.12 -20.54
CA ALA A 193 14.81 -14.13 -21.86
C ALA A 193 15.62 -13.34 -22.90
N LEU A 194 16.16 -12.19 -22.52
CA LEU A 194 17.02 -11.38 -23.39
C LEU A 194 18.39 -12.05 -23.64
N GLU A 195 18.95 -12.76 -22.68
CA GLU A 195 20.16 -13.59 -22.85
C GLU A 195 19.92 -14.74 -23.84
N ALA A 196 18.69 -15.26 -23.88
CA ALA A 196 18.26 -16.26 -24.87
C ALA A 196 17.85 -15.62 -26.23
N ASP A 197 18.22 -14.37 -26.47
CA ASP A 197 17.91 -13.58 -27.68
C ASP A 197 16.43 -13.47 -28.01
N LYS A 198 15.57 -13.55 -27.00
CA LYS A 198 14.13 -13.37 -27.17
C LYS A 198 13.75 -11.89 -27.15
N LYS A 199 12.83 -11.50 -28.02
CA LYS A 199 12.12 -10.21 -27.88
C LYS A 199 11.01 -10.38 -26.85
N ILE A 200 10.95 -9.49 -25.89
CA ILE A 200 9.97 -9.57 -24.80
C ILE A 200 9.13 -8.31 -24.68
N VAL A 201 7.94 -8.50 -24.14
CA VAL A 201 7.06 -7.43 -23.65
C VAL A 201 7.00 -7.54 -22.16
N ALA A 202 7.30 -6.44 -21.47
CA ALA A 202 7.06 -6.31 -20.03
C ALA A 202 5.94 -5.29 -19.81
N LEU A 203 4.87 -5.70 -19.14
CA LEU A 203 3.74 -4.86 -18.75
C LEU A 203 3.74 -4.68 -17.26
N THR A 204 3.75 -3.42 -16.80
CA THR A 204 3.40 -3.08 -15.42
C THR A 204 2.01 -2.46 -15.39
N ALA A 205 1.19 -2.89 -14.46
CA ALA A 205 -0.17 -2.38 -14.30
C ALA A 205 -0.49 -2.23 -12.81
N ASP A 206 -1.36 -1.27 -12.49
CA ASP A 206 -1.81 -0.95 -11.13
C ASP A 206 -3.33 -0.82 -11.12
N VAL A 207 -3.99 -1.43 -10.14
CA VAL A 207 -5.45 -1.35 -10.00
C VAL A 207 -5.81 -0.04 -9.29
N SER A 208 -6.62 0.77 -9.96
CA SER A 208 -7.01 2.10 -9.45
C SER A 208 -7.94 1.98 -8.24
N SER A 209 -7.57 2.67 -7.16
CA SER A 209 -8.40 2.77 -5.95
C SER A 209 -8.91 1.43 -5.42
N PHE A 210 -8.11 0.38 -5.55
CA PHE A 210 -8.50 -1.02 -5.40
C PHE A 210 -9.35 -1.29 -4.17
N TYR A 211 -8.88 -0.92 -2.98
CA TYR A 211 -9.61 -1.13 -1.73
C TYR A 211 -10.92 -0.33 -1.66
N HIS A 212 -10.96 0.86 -2.25
CA HIS A 212 -12.12 1.74 -2.18
C HIS A 212 -13.24 1.34 -3.16
N GLU A 213 -12.89 0.62 -4.23
CA GLU A 213 -13.83 0.19 -5.27
C GLU A 213 -14.41 -1.21 -5.03
N LEU A 214 -13.80 -1.99 -4.13
CA LEU A 214 -14.24 -3.35 -3.84
C LEU A 214 -15.41 -3.38 -2.86
N ASN A 215 -16.49 -4.09 -3.25
CA ASN A 215 -17.53 -4.50 -2.34
C ASN A 215 -17.26 -5.94 -1.89
N PRO A 216 -17.07 -6.23 -0.60
CA PRO A 216 -16.74 -7.56 -0.13
C PRO A 216 -17.87 -8.59 -0.26
N GLY A 217 -19.06 -8.20 -0.67
CA GLY A 217 -20.22 -9.08 -0.83
C GLY A 217 -19.99 -10.27 -1.74
N PHE A 218 -19.09 -10.17 -2.74
CA PHE A 218 -18.73 -11.28 -3.60
C PHE A 218 -18.20 -12.50 -2.82
N MET A 219 -17.59 -12.28 -1.68
CA MET A 219 -17.08 -13.34 -0.79
C MET A 219 -18.20 -14.22 -0.20
N LEU A 220 -19.46 -13.75 -0.19
CA LEU A 220 -20.62 -14.52 0.26
C LEU A 220 -21.33 -15.28 -0.86
N SER A 221 -20.93 -15.04 -2.13
CA SER A 221 -21.53 -15.74 -3.26
C SER A 221 -21.14 -17.22 -3.25
N SER A 222 -22.15 -18.10 -3.41
CA SER A 222 -21.91 -19.54 -3.58
C SER A 222 -21.04 -19.80 -4.82
N ASP A 223 -21.33 -19.09 -5.92
CA ASP A 223 -20.58 -19.21 -7.18
C ASP A 223 -19.09 -18.92 -6.94
N PHE A 224 -18.76 -17.92 -6.14
CA PHE A 224 -17.37 -17.62 -5.82
C PHE A 224 -16.74 -18.63 -4.87
N VAL A 225 -17.40 -18.93 -3.75
CA VAL A 225 -16.83 -19.78 -2.70
C VAL A 225 -16.78 -21.25 -3.15
N THR A 226 -17.89 -21.75 -3.74
CA THR A 226 -18.03 -23.16 -4.09
C THR A 226 -17.50 -23.45 -5.50
N ASP A 227 -17.86 -22.64 -6.50
CA ASP A 227 -17.55 -22.96 -7.88
C ASP A 227 -16.15 -22.46 -8.28
N VAL A 228 -15.81 -21.20 -7.96
CA VAL A 228 -14.51 -20.63 -8.31
C VAL A 228 -13.40 -21.15 -7.38
N LEU A 229 -13.62 -21.13 -6.07
CA LEU A 229 -12.57 -21.50 -5.11
C LEU A 229 -12.61 -22.97 -4.68
N GLN A 230 -13.72 -23.69 -4.94
CA GLN A 230 -13.93 -25.07 -4.50
C GLN A 230 -13.69 -25.24 -2.99
N LEU A 231 -14.25 -24.33 -2.20
CA LEU A 231 -14.16 -24.34 -0.75
C LEU A 231 -15.46 -24.87 -0.14
N GLN A 232 -15.30 -25.71 0.87
CA GLN A 232 -16.38 -26.13 1.75
C GLN A 232 -16.08 -25.65 3.15
N LEU A 233 -16.94 -24.83 3.71
CA LEU A 233 -16.83 -24.29 5.05
C LEU A 233 -17.72 -25.09 6.00
N THR A 234 -17.24 -25.35 7.21
CA THR A 234 -18.06 -25.87 8.29
C THR A 234 -19.12 -24.83 8.71
N ASP A 235 -20.15 -25.26 9.45
CA ASP A 235 -21.22 -24.35 9.92
C ASP A 235 -20.63 -23.15 10.70
N PHE A 236 -19.68 -23.42 11.60
CA PHE A 236 -19.00 -22.37 12.34
C PHE A 236 -18.21 -21.42 11.43
N GLN A 237 -17.45 -21.96 10.50
CA GLN A 237 -16.68 -21.16 9.52
C GLN A 237 -17.62 -20.32 8.64
N SER A 238 -18.74 -20.89 8.20
CA SER A 238 -19.76 -20.20 7.40
C SER A 238 -20.39 -19.05 8.18
N LYS A 239 -20.70 -19.26 9.46
CA LYS A 239 -21.22 -18.22 10.33
C LYS A 239 -20.19 -17.10 10.54
N LEU A 240 -18.96 -17.45 10.91
CA LEU A 240 -17.89 -16.49 11.13
C LEU A 240 -17.57 -15.70 9.85
N HIS A 241 -17.59 -16.37 8.70
CA HIS A 241 -17.40 -15.74 7.40
C HIS A 241 -18.49 -14.71 7.10
N ARG A 242 -19.74 -15.08 7.29
CA ARG A 242 -20.89 -14.19 7.11
C ARG A 242 -20.81 -12.97 8.04
N LEU A 243 -20.53 -13.17 9.33
CA LEU A 243 -20.39 -12.09 10.31
C LEU A 243 -19.30 -11.09 9.86
N PHE A 244 -18.14 -11.59 9.49
CA PHE A 244 -17.02 -10.75 9.07
C PHE A 244 -17.31 -9.97 7.79
N ILE A 245 -17.84 -10.62 6.75
CA ILE A 245 -18.13 -9.94 5.49
C ILE A 245 -19.25 -8.90 5.63
N ARG A 246 -20.29 -9.18 6.44
CA ARG A 246 -21.34 -8.20 6.79
C ARG A 246 -20.77 -6.99 7.52
N ALA A 247 -19.84 -7.18 8.44
CA ALA A 247 -19.16 -6.08 9.10
C ALA A 247 -18.35 -5.21 8.10
N LEU A 248 -17.64 -5.82 7.15
CA LEU A 248 -16.94 -5.09 6.09
C LEU A 248 -17.91 -4.29 5.21
N GLN A 249 -19.04 -4.88 4.81
CA GLN A 249 -20.08 -4.20 4.03
C GLN A 249 -20.67 -3.01 4.79
N ALA A 250 -20.98 -3.20 6.08
CA ALA A 250 -21.53 -2.15 6.94
C ALA A 250 -20.53 -0.98 7.08
N TRP A 251 -19.24 -1.28 7.26
CA TRP A 251 -18.20 -0.25 7.30
C TRP A 251 -18.13 0.51 5.97
N GLY A 252 -18.10 -0.17 4.84
CA GLY A 252 -18.11 0.45 3.51
C GLY A 252 -19.32 1.36 3.30
N ALA A 253 -20.52 0.90 3.69
CA ALA A 253 -21.76 1.66 3.61
C ALA A 253 -21.76 2.92 4.50
N ALA A 254 -21.00 2.92 5.60
CA ALA A 254 -20.85 4.07 6.49
C ALA A 254 -19.90 5.14 5.94
N THR A 255 -19.06 4.82 4.93
CA THR A 255 -18.14 5.78 4.30
C THR A 255 -18.86 6.69 3.30
N PRO A 256 -18.26 7.84 2.92
CA PRO A 256 -18.80 8.69 1.86
C PRO A 256 -18.95 7.99 0.50
N LEU A 257 -18.12 6.98 0.22
CA LEU A 257 -18.17 6.20 -1.02
C LEU A 257 -19.27 5.15 -1.05
N LYS A 258 -19.90 4.85 0.10
CA LYS A 258 -20.93 3.80 0.26
C LYS A 258 -20.49 2.40 -0.16
N LYS A 259 -19.19 2.18 -0.26
CA LYS A 259 -18.52 0.93 -0.64
C LYS A 259 -17.07 0.94 -0.16
N GLY A 260 -16.35 -0.12 -0.40
CA GLY A 260 -14.92 -0.23 -0.16
C GLY A 260 -14.59 -1.08 1.06
N LEU A 261 -13.31 -1.47 1.11
CA LEU A 261 -12.73 -2.21 2.21
C LEU A 261 -12.03 -1.25 3.19
N PRO A 262 -12.09 -1.53 4.50
CA PRO A 262 -11.41 -0.73 5.52
C PRO A 262 -9.89 -0.80 5.37
N VAL A 263 -9.29 0.27 4.84
CA VAL A 263 -7.83 0.42 4.78
C VAL A 263 -7.31 0.66 6.20
N GLY A 264 -6.48 -0.25 6.68
CA GLY A 264 -6.01 -0.27 8.08
C GLY A 264 -6.54 -1.45 8.89
N LEU A 265 -7.54 -2.19 8.38
CA LEU A 265 -7.94 -3.48 8.92
C LEU A 265 -7.17 -4.58 8.17
N PRO A 266 -6.25 -5.32 8.82
CA PRO A 266 -5.35 -6.25 8.12
C PRO A 266 -6.07 -7.29 7.25
N ALA A 267 -7.17 -7.87 7.72
CA ALA A 267 -7.92 -8.87 6.97
C ALA A 267 -8.51 -8.37 5.64
N SER A 268 -8.69 -7.05 5.47
CA SER A 268 -9.10 -6.45 4.19
C SER A 268 -8.16 -6.81 3.05
N ALA A 269 -6.87 -6.99 3.36
CA ALA A 269 -5.86 -7.37 2.36
C ALA A 269 -6.05 -8.80 1.84
N ASN A 270 -6.52 -9.70 2.70
CA ASN A 270 -6.86 -11.07 2.27
C ASN A 270 -8.08 -11.05 1.33
N VAL A 271 -9.13 -10.31 1.69
CA VAL A 271 -10.33 -10.14 0.84
C VAL A 271 -9.97 -9.49 -0.51
N ALA A 272 -9.14 -8.45 -0.51
CA ALA A 272 -8.69 -7.80 -1.74
C ALA A 272 -7.93 -8.76 -2.66
N ASN A 273 -7.05 -9.60 -2.09
CA ASN A 273 -6.34 -10.61 -2.87
C ASN A 273 -7.27 -11.60 -3.58
N MET A 274 -8.40 -11.95 -2.95
CA MET A 274 -9.37 -12.87 -3.55
C MET A 274 -10.05 -12.30 -4.78
N ALA A 275 -10.23 -10.99 -4.86
CA ALA A 275 -10.88 -10.36 -6.00
C ALA A 275 -10.15 -10.59 -7.34
N LEU A 276 -8.85 -10.87 -7.31
CA LEU A 276 -8.00 -11.04 -8.51
C LEU A 276 -7.67 -12.52 -8.82
N VAL A 277 -8.27 -13.49 -8.12
CA VAL A 277 -7.90 -14.91 -8.25
C VAL A 277 -8.12 -15.46 -9.66
N GLU A 278 -9.22 -15.08 -10.33
CA GLU A 278 -9.45 -15.50 -11.72
C GLU A 278 -8.55 -14.81 -12.72
N LEU A 279 -8.17 -13.55 -12.46
CA LEU A 279 -7.16 -12.86 -13.26
C LEU A 279 -5.83 -13.60 -13.22
N ASP A 280 -5.40 -14.01 -12.01
CA ASP A 280 -4.19 -14.79 -11.83
C ASP A 280 -4.23 -16.10 -12.61
N ARG A 281 -5.31 -16.86 -12.47
CA ARG A 281 -5.51 -18.13 -13.21
C ARG A 281 -5.53 -17.93 -14.72
N CYS A 282 -6.25 -16.92 -15.18
CA CYS A 282 -6.34 -16.61 -16.59
C CYS A 282 -4.96 -16.29 -17.19
N ILE A 283 -4.19 -15.43 -16.54
CA ILE A 283 -2.86 -15.07 -17.05
C ILE A 283 -1.94 -16.27 -17.03
N GLU A 284 -1.88 -17.03 -15.94
CA GLU A 284 -1.00 -18.20 -15.83
C GLU A 284 -1.35 -19.28 -16.84
N GLN A 285 -2.65 -19.54 -17.10
CA GLN A 285 -3.09 -20.67 -17.94
C GLN A 285 -3.26 -20.31 -19.41
N GLN A 286 -3.73 -19.09 -19.73
CA GLN A 286 -4.12 -18.71 -21.09
C GLN A 286 -3.09 -17.82 -21.80
N VAL A 287 -2.30 -17.06 -21.04
CA VAL A 287 -1.25 -16.21 -21.59
C VAL A 287 0.09 -16.95 -21.69
N GLY A 288 0.38 -17.83 -20.73
CA GLY A 288 1.64 -18.57 -20.67
C GLY A 288 2.87 -17.66 -20.55
N PRO A 289 2.93 -16.78 -19.55
CA PRO A 289 3.96 -15.76 -19.45
C PRO A 289 5.33 -16.37 -19.09
N ILE A 290 6.40 -15.67 -19.46
CA ILE A 290 7.76 -15.96 -18.95
C ILE A 290 7.81 -15.68 -17.45
N TYR A 291 7.13 -14.60 -17.02
CA TYR A 291 6.93 -14.26 -15.62
C TYR A 291 5.61 -13.53 -15.44
N TYR A 292 4.86 -13.93 -14.43
CA TYR A 292 3.73 -13.19 -13.91
C TYR A 292 3.80 -13.14 -12.39
N GLY A 293 3.63 -11.97 -11.84
CA GLY A 293 3.56 -11.77 -10.41
C GLY A 293 2.83 -10.50 -10.06
N ARG A 294 2.12 -10.51 -8.92
CA ARG A 294 1.51 -9.32 -8.37
C ARG A 294 1.84 -9.13 -6.89
N TYR A 295 1.96 -7.88 -6.51
CA TYR A 295 2.05 -7.48 -5.13
C TYR A 295 0.82 -6.67 -4.76
N VAL A 296 -0.24 -7.36 -4.30
CA VAL A 296 -1.60 -6.87 -4.09
C VAL A 296 -2.22 -6.40 -5.42
N ASP A 297 -2.19 -5.12 -5.70
CA ASP A 297 -2.72 -4.41 -6.87
C ASP A 297 -1.66 -4.10 -7.94
N ASP A 298 -0.39 -4.19 -7.58
CA ASP A 298 0.73 -4.00 -8.52
C ASP A 298 1.03 -5.28 -9.31
N ILE A 299 0.94 -5.22 -10.62
CA ILE A 299 1.14 -6.34 -11.54
C ILE A 299 2.41 -6.15 -12.35
N LEU A 300 3.19 -7.21 -12.49
CA LEU A 300 4.28 -7.32 -13.46
C LEU A 300 4.09 -8.59 -14.29
N LEU A 301 3.94 -8.39 -15.61
CA LEU A 301 3.78 -9.45 -16.59
C LEU A 301 4.93 -9.35 -17.62
N VAL A 302 5.65 -10.43 -17.83
CA VAL A 302 6.70 -10.55 -18.83
C VAL A 302 6.36 -11.70 -19.76
N MET A 303 6.34 -11.45 -21.05
CA MET A 303 6.03 -12.46 -22.06
C MET A 303 6.87 -12.26 -23.33
N GLU A 304 6.98 -13.30 -24.15
CA GLU A 304 7.64 -13.22 -25.43
C GLU A 304 6.81 -12.38 -26.42
N ASN A 305 7.46 -11.49 -27.16
CA ASN A 305 6.79 -10.65 -28.16
C ASN A 305 6.67 -11.37 -29.53
N GLY A 306 6.08 -12.55 -29.52
CA GLY A 306 5.84 -13.33 -30.74
C GLY A 306 4.84 -12.67 -31.69
N ALA A 307 3.89 -11.89 -31.15
CA ALA A 307 2.89 -11.17 -31.96
C ALA A 307 3.39 -9.82 -32.50
N ASN A 308 4.62 -9.43 -32.22
CA ASN A 308 5.22 -8.15 -32.63
C ASN A 308 4.34 -6.94 -32.30
N PHE A 309 3.92 -6.81 -31.05
CA PHE A 309 3.10 -5.69 -30.61
C PHE A 309 3.78 -4.36 -30.89
N THR A 310 3.06 -3.46 -31.53
CA THR A 310 3.52 -2.12 -31.90
C THR A 310 2.82 -1.02 -31.10
N SER A 311 1.76 -1.36 -30.35
CA SER A 311 1.03 -0.42 -29.50
C SER A 311 0.51 -1.08 -28.24
N THR A 312 0.31 -0.28 -27.22
CA THR A 312 -0.31 -0.72 -25.96
C THR A 312 -1.74 -1.24 -26.16
N ALA A 313 -2.50 -0.64 -27.09
CA ALA A 313 -3.86 -1.05 -27.40
C ALA A 313 -3.90 -2.48 -27.96
N LEU A 314 -3.02 -2.81 -28.90
CA LEU A 314 -2.93 -4.16 -29.48
C LEU A 314 -2.58 -5.22 -28.44
N LEU A 315 -1.69 -4.88 -27.50
CA LEU A 315 -1.36 -5.77 -26.39
C LEU A 315 -2.58 -6.04 -25.50
N TRP A 316 -3.33 -5.00 -25.16
CA TRP A 316 -4.51 -5.17 -24.32
C TRP A 316 -5.62 -5.91 -25.06
N GLU A 317 -5.89 -5.64 -26.31
CA GLU A 317 -6.87 -6.38 -27.13
C GLU A 317 -6.50 -7.87 -27.21
N TRP A 318 -5.22 -8.18 -27.38
CA TRP A 318 -4.73 -9.55 -27.34
C TRP A 318 -4.95 -10.23 -25.97
N LEU A 319 -4.74 -9.50 -24.87
CA LEU A 319 -5.03 -9.99 -23.52
C LEU A 319 -6.52 -10.18 -23.29
N PHE A 320 -7.39 -9.31 -23.85
CA PHE A 320 -8.85 -9.44 -23.73
C PHE A 320 -9.36 -10.72 -24.37
N GLU A 321 -8.86 -11.05 -25.55
CA GLU A 321 -9.24 -12.30 -26.24
C GLU A 321 -8.90 -13.53 -25.37
N ARG A 322 -7.75 -13.52 -24.72
CA ARG A 322 -7.30 -14.62 -23.85
C ARG A 322 -7.98 -14.64 -22.49
N SER A 323 -8.41 -13.51 -22.01
CA SER A 323 -9.11 -13.39 -20.73
C SER A 323 -10.56 -13.85 -20.76
N GLN A 324 -11.02 -14.45 -21.87
CA GLN A 324 -12.42 -14.86 -22.03
C GLN A 324 -13.42 -13.73 -21.70
N LYS A 325 -13.05 -12.50 -22.06
CA LYS A 325 -13.81 -11.26 -21.83
C LYS A 325 -13.92 -10.80 -20.37
N THR A 326 -13.20 -11.40 -19.44
CA THR A 326 -13.09 -10.87 -18.06
C THR A 326 -12.32 -9.56 -18.01
N LEU A 327 -11.43 -9.32 -18.97
CA LEU A 327 -10.81 -8.02 -19.23
C LEU A 327 -11.46 -7.35 -20.45
N GLY A 328 -11.58 -6.04 -20.44
CA GLY A 328 -12.11 -5.30 -21.58
C GLY A 328 -12.09 -3.79 -21.37
N TRP A 329 -12.39 -3.05 -22.45
CA TRP A 329 -12.56 -1.61 -22.36
C TRP A 329 -13.82 -1.27 -21.57
N VAL A 330 -13.71 -0.27 -20.67
CA VAL A 330 -14.84 0.22 -19.88
C VAL A 330 -15.57 1.33 -20.64
N ASP A 331 -14.81 2.15 -21.36
CA ASP A 331 -15.32 3.32 -22.08
C ASP A 331 -15.21 3.14 -23.60
N GLN A 332 -16.09 3.84 -24.35
CA GLN A 332 -16.09 3.83 -25.82
C GLN A 332 -14.81 4.42 -26.44
N HIS A 333 -14.09 5.24 -25.69
CA HIS A 333 -12.85 5.87 -26.16
C HIS A 333 -11.61 5.00 -25.93
N LYS A 334 -11.77 3.78 -25.45
CA LYS A 334 -10.66 2.83 -25.17
C LYS A 334 -9.58 3.42 -24.24
N LYS A 335 -10.01 4.19 -23.24
CA LYS A 335 -9.10 4.86 -22.30
C LYS A 335 -8.93 4.10 -21.00
N GLN A 336 -9.90 3.30 -20.60
CA GLN A 336 -9.88 2.62 -19.31
C GLN A 336 -10.14 1.13 -19.49
N ILE A 337 -9.33 0.32 -18.83
CA ILE A 337 -9.43 -1.14 -18.82
C ILE A 337 -10.09 -1.58 -17.55
N GLY A 338 -11.12 -2.41 -17.67
CA GLY A 338 -11.83 -3.01 -16.55
C GLY A 338 -11.59 -4.50 -16.44
N TYR A 339 -11.62 -4.99 -15.22
CA TYR A 339 -11.67 -6.40 -14.90
C TYR A 339 -13.05 -6.73 -14.34
N LYS A 340 -13.77 -7.61 -15.00
CA LYS A 340 -15.19 -7.89 -14.78
C LYS A 340 -15.49 -9.40 -14.75
N PRO A 341 -14.93 -10.16 -13.80
CA PRO A 341 -15.36 -11.54 -13.61
C PRO A 341 -16.81 -11.56 -13.09
N THR A 342 -17.53 -12.65 -13.34
CA THR A 342 -18.95 -12.78 -13.00
C THR A 342 -19.23 -12.44 -11.54
N TYR A 343 -18.44 -12.98 -10.63
CA TYR A 343 -18.63 -12.75 -9.17
C TYR A 343 -18.41 -11.30 -8.70
N LEU A 344 -17.71 -10.46 -9.48
CA LEU A 344 -17.57 -9.01 -9.18
C LEU A 344 -18.58 -8.16 -9.96
N SER A 345 -19.15 -8.67 -11.04
CA SER A 345 -19.97 -7.91 -11.98
C SER A 345 -21.45 -7.99 -11.68
N GLU A 346 -21.89 -9.02 -10.97
CA GLU A 346 -23.30 -9.35 -10.73
C GLU A 346 -23.66 -9.32 -9.25
N GLY A 347 -24.94 -9.20 -8.94
CA GLY A 347 -25.47 -9.22 -7.57
C GLY A 347 -25.25 -7.96 -6.76
N GLU A 348 -25.53 -8.06 -5.45
CA GLU A 348 -25.39 -6.96 -4.49
C GLU A 348 -23.93 -6.57 -4.22
N GLY A 349 -22.99 -7.44 -4.58
CA GLY A 349 -21.56 -7.25 -4.38
C GLY A 349 -20.82 -6.60 -5.55
N LYS A 350 -21.51 -5.88 -6.44
CA LYS A 350 -20.89 -5.26 -7.62
C LYS A 350 -19.69 -4.40 -7.26
N SER A 351 -18.58 -4.69 -7.93
CA SER A 351 -17.33 -3.95 -7.80
C SER A 351 -16.85 -3.47 -9.15
N GLN A 352 -16.25 -2.28 -9.18
CA GLN A 352 -15.64 -1.75 -10.39
C GLN A 352 -14.12 -1.81 -10.25
N VAL A 353 -13.51 -2.83 -10.83
CA VAL A 353 -12.05 -2.98 -10.81
C VAL A 353 -11.48 -2.46 -12.12
N HIS A 354 -10.72 -1.39 -12.05
CA HIS A 354 -10.14 -0.72 -13.20
C HIS A 354 -8.63 -0.59 -13.07
N PHE A 355 -7.92 -0.74 -14.18
CA PHE A 355 -6.49 -0.46 -14.22
C PHE A 355 -6.25 1.03 -14.40
N ALA A 356 -5.30 1.58 -13.64
CA ALA A 356 -4.98 3.00 -13.63
C ALA A 356 -4.27 3.43 -14.93
N ASN A 357 -4.96 4.23 -15.76
CA ASN A 357 -4.46 4.61 -17.10
C ASN A 357 -3.06 5.26 -17.11
N GLY A 358 -2.72 6.08 -16.15
CA GLY A 358 -1.42 6.76 -16.11
C GLY A 358 -0.27 5.90 -15.57
N LYS A 359 -0.57 4.73 -15.03
CA LYS A 359 0.40 3.85 -14.36
C LYS A 359 0.69 2.56 -15.13
N ASN A 360 -0.11 2.25 -16.13
CA ASN A 360 0.15 1.10 -17.00
C ASN A 360 1.28 1.44 -17.97
N LYS A 361 2.37 0.69 -17.91
CA LYS A 361 3.52 0.86 -18.80
C LYS A 361 3.82 -0.44 -19.51
N VAL A 362 4.12 -0.31 -20.80
CA VAL A 362 4.52 -1.42 -21.67
C VAL A 362 5.92 -1.14 -22.17
N PHE A 363 6.80 -2.09 -21.97
CA PHE A 363 8.18 -2.06 -22.48
C PHE A 363 8.35 -3.16 -23.51
N ILE A 364 8.87 -2.80 -24.67
CA ILE A 364 9.30 -3.76 -25.69
C ILE A 364 10.82 -3.80 -25.62
N LEU A 365 11.37 -4.93 -25.22
CA LEU A 365 12.79 -5.10 -24.97
C LEU A 365 13.36 -6.18 -25.91
N ALA A 366 14.50 -5.88 -26.52
CA ALA A 366 15.20 -6.80 -27.40
C ALA A 366 16.71 -6.53 -27.42
N GLY A 367 17.50 -7.55 -27.65
CA GLY A 367 18.95 -7.48 -27.88
C GLY A 367 19.72 -6.81 -26.72
N GLU A 368 20.90 -6.30 -27.02
CA GLU A 368 21.81 -5.70 -26.04
C GLU A 368 21.25 -4.42 -25.40
N THR A 369 20.49 -3.61 -26.14
CA THR A 369 19.87 -2.40 -25.60
C THR A 369 18.85 -2.74 -24.52
N GLY A 370 18.06 -3.80 -24.75
CA GLY A 370 17.10 -4.31 -23.75
C GLY A 370 17.82 -4.81 -22.49
N LYS A 371 18.91 -5.56 -22.63
CA LYS A 371 19.74 -6.02 -21.52
C LYS A 371 20.30 -4.86 -20.71
N THR A 372 20.89 -3.88 -21.38
CA THR A 372 21.46 -2.69 -20.73
C THR A 372 20.42 -1.94 -19.91
N LEU A 373 19.18 -1.80 -20.42
CA LEU A 373 18.10 -1.16 -19.68
C LEU A 373 17.71 -1.95 -18.44
N VAL A 374 17.52 -3.27 -18.56
CA VAL A 374 17.18 -4.14 -17.43
C VAL A 374 18.28 -4.13 -16.36
N ASP A 375 19.54 -4.14 -16.78
CA ASP A 375 20.70 -4.10 -15.87
C ASP A 375 20.81 -2.74 -15.17
N ALA A 376 20.59 -1.63 -15.86
CA ALA A 376 20.57 -0.30 -15.25
C ALA A 376 19.49 -0.20 -14.18
N ILE A 377 18.29 -0.72 -14.45
CA ILE A 377 17.19 -0.76 -13.48
C ILE A 377 17.55 -1.64 -12.28
N ALA A 378 18.08 -2.83 -12.52
CA ALA A 378 18.50 -3.74 -11.46
C ALA A 378 19.59 -3.11 -10.58
N HIS A 379 20.55 -2.42 -11.18
CA HIS A 379 21.63 -1.72 -10.47
C HIS A 379 21.08 -0.60 -9.57
N GLN A 380 20.23 0.27 -10.10
CA GLN A 380 19.59 1.33 -9.30
C GLN A 380 18.79 0.79 -8.12
N ILE A 381 18.05 -0.30 -8.33
CA ILE A 381 17.31 -0.97 -7.27
C ILE A 381 18.27 -1.53 -6.22
N HIS A 382 19.39 -2.12 -6.65
CA HIS A 382 20.37 -2.71 -5.75
C HIS A 382 21.12 -1.65 -4.93
N GLU A 383 21.54 -0.57 -5.53
CA GLU A 383 22.18 0.56 -4.84
C GLU A 383 21.27 1.11 -3.73
N ARG A 384 20.00 1.34 -4.05
CA ARG A 384 19.01 1.81 -3.07
C ARG A 384 18.70 0.77 -1.99
N ALA A 385 18.70 -0.51 -2.31
CA ALA A 385 18.52 -1.59 -1.34
C ALA A 385 19.75 -1.77 -0.42
N SER A 386 20.95 -1.46 -0.91
CA SER A 386 22.19 -1.54 -0.12
C SER A 386 22.30 -0.41 0.92
N GLU A 387 21.76 0.78 0.62
CA GLU A 387 21.70 1.89 1.58
C GLU A 387 20.87 1.53 2.82
N TRP A 388 19.87 0.68 2.71
CA TRP A 388 19.11 0.16 3.85
C TRP A 388 19.93 -0.69 4.83
N ARG A 389 21.08 -1.21 4.39
CA ARG A 389 21.99 -2.04 5.19
C ARG A 389 23.24 -1.29 5.65
N ALA A 390 23.46 -0.07 5.15
CA ALA A 390 24.57 0.75 5.58
C ALA A 390 24.42 1.07 7.08
N MET A 391 25.50 0.93 7.82
CA MET A 391 25.56 1.45 9.19
C MET A 391 25.34 2.97 9.15
N PRO A 392 24.68 3.55 10.18
CA PRO A 392 24.51 4.98 10.26
C PRO A 392 25.86 5.69 10.10
N ARG A 393 25.95 6.61 9.16
CA ARG A 393 27.17 7.42 8.98
C ARG A 393 27.00 8.70 9.74
N LEU A 394 27.93 8.96 10.65
CA LEU A 394 28.00 10.27 11.29
C LEU A 394 28.14 11.35 10.21
N PRO A 395 27.29 12.40 10.23
CA PRO A 395 27.45 13.51 9.30
C PRO A 395 28.82 14.12 9.47
N ARG A 396 29.54 14.37 8.39
CA ARG A 396 30.89 14.94 8.42
C ARG A 396 30.92 16.34 9.05
N SER A 397 29.82 17.07 8.90
CA SER A 397 29.64 18.36 9.62
C SER A 397 28.16 18.73 9.67
N ALA A 398 27.76 19.58 10.61
CA ALA A 398 26.40 20.10 10.71
C ALA A 398 25.95 20.85 9.46
N LYS A 399 26.84 21.41 8.66
CA LYS A 399 26.53 22.11 7.40
C LYS A 399 26.00 21.19 6.33
N HIS A 400 26.39 19.91 6.31
CA HIS A 400 25.95 18.93 5.33
C HIS A 400 24.59 18.30 5.66
N VAL A 401 24.11 18.42 6.90
CA VAL A 401 22.83 17.83 7.30
C VAL A 401 21.66 18.38 6.49
N GLY A 402 21.62 19.70 6.29
CA GLY A 402 20.59 20.33 5.46
C GLY A 402 20.64 19.88 3.99
N THR A 403 21.84 19.81 3.42
CA THR A 403 22.06 19.34 2.05
C THR A 403 21.68 17.87 1.88
N ASP A 404 22.07 17.03 2.84
CA ASP A 404 21.73 15.60 2.84
C ASP A 404 20.22 15.38 2.98
N LEU A 405 19.53 16.17 3.80
CA LEU A 405 18.09 16.09 3.95
C LEU A 405 17.39 16.57 2.68
N LEU A 406 17.85 17.66 2.07
CA LEU A 406 17.31 18.18 0.82
C LEU A 406 17.48 17.15 -0.31
N ALA A 407 18.65 16.56 -0.45
CA ALA A 407 18.92 15.51 -1.42
C ALA A 407 18.06 14.26 -1.18
N ALA A 408 17.76 13.91 0.08
CA ALA A 408 16.88 12.80 0.41
C ALA A 408 15.40 13.09 0.10
N THR A 409 14.98 14.36 0.05
CA THR A 409 13.61 14.79 -0.26
C THR A 409 13.42 15.14 -1.73
N GLN A 410 14.49 15.41 -2.46
CA GLN A 410 14.49 15.64 -3.92
C GLN A 410 14.87 14.33 -4.63
N SER A 411 14.05 13.85 -5.53
CA SER A 411 14.36 12.64 -6.31
C SER A 411 14.80 13.00 -7.72
N ASP A 412 16.05 12.73 -8.04
CA ASP A 412 16.57 12.69 -9.43
C ASP A 412 16.22 11.34 -10.11
N GLY A 413 15.02 10.84 -9.86
CA GLY A 413 14.64 9.46 -10.13
C GLY A 413 14.07 9.18 -11.52
N GLU A 414 14.35 9.95 -12.59
CA GLU A 414 13.72 9.73 -13.90
C GLU A 414 13.96 8.33 -14.51
N ALA A 415 15.07 7.69 -14.24
CA ALA A 415 15.38 6.38 -14.84
C ALA A 415 14.79 5.18 -14.07
N ALA A 416 14.67 5.25 -12.73
CA ALA A 416 14.01 4.21 -11.94
C ALA A 416 12.48 4.29 -12.02
N ASP A 417 11.94 5.46 -12.39
CA ASP A 417 10.52 5.69 -12.64
C ASP A 417 10.00 4.95 -13.88
N ASN A 418 10.87 4.35 -14.66
CA ASN A 418 10.50 3.79 -15.96
C ASN A 418 9.91 2.36 -15.87
N LEU A 419 10.24 1.54 -14.88
CA LEU A 419 9.60 0.22 -14.71
C LEU A 419 8.38 0.25 -13.79
N ARG A 420 8.31 1.22 -12.96
CA ARG A 420 7.19 1.60 -12.13
C ARG A 420 7.33 3.11 -11.96
N LYS A 421 6.25 3.88 -11.95
CA LYS A 421 6.27 5.02 -11.06
C LYS A 421 6.37 4.44 -9.62
N ALA A 422 7.54 3.92 -9.28
CA ALA A 422 8.02 3.98 -7.93
C ALA A 422 7.95 5.46 -7.67
N ASP A 423 6.83 5.82 -7.17
CA ASP A 423 6.33 7.14 -6.99
C ASP A 423 7.53 7.95 -6.53
N ALA A 424 7.85 9.02 -7.23
CA ALA A 424 8.88 9.96 -6.74
C ALA A 424 8.67 10.23 -5.24
N LEU A 425 7.42 10.16 -4.80
CA LEU A 425 6.96 10.15 -3.42
C LEU A 425 7.49 8.96 -2.61
N THR A 426 7.37 7.71 -3.08
CA THR A 426 7.90 6.53 -2.35
C THR A 426 9.41 6.59 -2.20
N MET A 427 10.09 7.13 -3.20
CA MET A 427 11.54 7.31 -3.17
C MET A 427 11.98 8.43 -2.22
N ARG A 428 11.25 9.56 -2.21
CA ARG A 428 11.44 10.64 -1.23
C ARG A 428 11.18 10.15 0.18
N ARG A 429 10.09 9.38 0.38
CA ARG A 429 9.76 8.76 1.67
C ARG A 429 10.85 7.81 2.13
N ALA A 430 11.36 6.96 1.26
CA ALA A 430 12.44 6.04 1.59
C ALA A 430 13.74 6.77 1.96
N GLY A 431 14.17 7.74 1.14
CA GLY A 431 15.34 8.57 1.41
C GLY A 431 15.24 9.31 2.74
N PHE A 432 14.10 9.95 2.99
CA PHE A 432 13.84 10.65 4.26
C PHE A 432 13.81 9.68 5.46
N ALA A 433 13.15 8.52 5.32
CA ALA A 433 13.09 7.51 6.37
C ALA A 433 14.47 6.98 6.77
N ILE A 434 15.37 6.80 5.80
CA ILE A 434 16.75 6.37 6.04
C ILE A 434 17.50 7.44 6.87
N LYS A 435 17.41 8.71 6.47
CA LYS A 435 18.05 9.81 7.19
C LYS A 435 17.48 9.96 8.60
N LEU A 436 16.16 9.92 8.76
CA LEU A 436 15.52 9.98 10.07
C LEU A 436 15.97 8.82 10.97
N ARG A 437 16.12 7.60 10.42
CA ARG A 437 16.63 6.45 11.17
C ARG A 437 18.07 6.67 11.67
N ASP A 438 18.92 7.33 10.89
CA ASP A 438 20.26 7.65 11.30
C ASP A 438 20.25 8.57 12.56
N PHE A 439 19.37 9.56 12.57
CA PHE A 439 19.19 10.44 13.74
C PHE A 439 18.58 9.73 14.94
N GLU A 440 17.64 8.81 14.72
CA GLU A 440 17.10 7.96 15.79
C GLU A 440 18.15 6.99 16.36
N ALA A 441 19.10 6.54 15.55
CA ALA A 441 20.22 5.76 16.03
C ALA A 441 21.18 6.60 16.88
N TYR A 442 21.46 7.85 16.49
CA TYR A 442 22.27 8.76 17.29
C TYR A 442 21.60 9.10 18.62
N GLU A 443 20.29 9.31 18.65
CA GLU A 443 19.54 9.55 19.90
C GLU A 443 19.69 8.39 20.88
N ARG A 444 19.68 7.16 20.36
CA ARG A 444 19.84 5.95 21.18
C ARG A 444 21.29 5.73 21.64
N ASP A 445 22.28 6.00 20.76
CA ASP A 445 23.64 5.54 20.92
C ASP A 445 24.62 6.65 21.39
N LEU A 446 24.21 7.93 21.33
CA LEU A 446 25.04 9.08 21.68
C LEU A 446 24.37 9.97 22.74
N LEU A 447 25.19 10.56 23.61
CA LEU A 447 24.71 11.60 24.52
C LEU A 447 24.17 12.80 23.73
N PRO A 448 23.06 13.43 24.15
CA PRO A 448 22.45 14.55 23.41
C PRO A 448 23.42 15.71 23.14
N GLU A 449 24.31 16.00 24.06
CA GLU A 449 25.28 17.10 23.93
C GLU A 449 26.31 16.85 22.83
N ALA A 450 26.66 15.60 22.57
CA ALA A 450 27.70 15.22 21.60
C ALA A 450 27.35 15.58 20.15
N TRP A 451 26.07 15.71 19.82
CA TRP A 451 25.61 15.94 18.46
C TRP A 451 24.52 17.02 18.31
N THR A 452 24.47 17.96 19.27
CA THR A 452 23.50 19.07 19.31
C THR A 452 23.49 19.90 18.01
N ALA A 453 24.65 20.21 17.46
CA ALA A 453 24.77 21.01 16.23
C ALA A 453 24.09 20.27 15.04
N HIS A 454 24.24 18.94 14.94
CA HIS A 454 23.67 18.13 13.89
C HIS A 454 22.16 18.03 14.04
N ARG A 455 21.63 17.82 15.26
CA ARG A 455 20.20 17.79 15.53
C ARG A 455 19.51 19.09 15.15
N ARG A 456 20.05 20.22 15.63
CA ARG A 456 19.51 21.56 15.32
C ARG A 456 19.52 21.85 13.82
N ALA A 457 20.58 21.42 13.11
CA ALA A 457 20.64 21.54 11.67
C ALA A 457 19.54 20.68 10.99
N PHE A 458 19.31 19.45 11.51
CA PHE A 458 18.24 18.59 11.02
C PHE A 458 16.86 19.20 11.25
N PHE A 459 16.52 19.64 12.47
CA PHE A 459 15.21 20.21 12.76
C PHE A 459 14.98 21.51 11.98
N ARG A 460 15.99 22.33 11.79
CA ARG A 460 15.92 23.54 10.97
C ARG A 460 15.63 23.17 9.50
N ALA A 461 16.36 22.22 8.95
CA ALA A 461 16.15 21.77 7.58
C ALA A 461 14.76 21.11 7.41
N PHE A 462 14.32 20.33 8.40
CA PHE A 462 12.98 19.75 8.41
C PHE A 462 11.91 20.82 8.38
N THR A 463 11.98 21.83 9.25
CA THR A 463 11.03 22.95 9.28
C THR A 463 11.04 23.74 7.97
N GLN A 464 12.20 24.01 7.39
CA GLN A 464 12.33 24.84 6.20
C GLN A 464 11.96 24.14 4.89
N HIS A 465 12.16 22.83 4.80
CA HIS A 465 12.05 22.09 3.54
C HIS A 465 10.98 20.98 3.54
N VAL A 466 10.54 20.53 4.70
CA VAL A 466 9.55 19.43 4.82
C VAL A 466 8.21 19.93 5.33
N LEU A 467 8.20 20.82 6.33
CA LEU A 467 6.95 21.39 6.89
C LEU A 467 6.35 22.49 6.01
N VAL A 468 6.69 22.54 4.74
CA VAL A 468 6.17 23.50 3.77
C VAL A 468 5.43 22.78 2.66
N LEU A 469 4.39 23.44 2.14
CA LEU A 469 3.62 22.89 1.04
C LEU A 469 4.43 22.97 -0.28
N PRO A 470 4.30 21.96 -1.16
CA PRO A 470 3.48 20.74 -1.06
C PRO A 470 4.16 19.57 -0.32
N GLN A 471 5.44 19.66 0.05
CA GLN A 471 6.25 18.58 0.61
C GLN A 471 5.69 18.02 1.93
N PHE A 472 5.02 18.86 2.72
CA PHE A 472 4.42 18.46 3.99
C PHE A 472 3.55 17.22 3.86
N PHE A 473 2.63 17.18 2.89
CA PHE A 473 1.72 16.05 2.71
C PHE A 473 2.44 14.76 2.31
N ASP A 474 3.55 14.89 1.60
CA ASP A 474 4.36 13.75 1.20
C ASP A 474 5.05 13.07 2.37
N LEU A 475 5.47 13.84 3.37
CA LEU A 475 6.32 13.38 4.46
C LEU A 475 5.64 13.48 5.83
N ALA A 476 4.39 13.94 5.92
CA ALA A 476 3.63 14.10 7.17
C ALA A 476 3.56 12.80 8.01
N VAL A 477 3.61 11.64 7.37
CA VAL A 477 3.62 10.32 8.04
C VAL A 477 4.82 10.16 8.99
N TYR A 478 5.90 10.90 8.78
CA TYR A 478 7.09 10.87 9.64
C TYR A 478 7.08 11.90 10.77
N LEU A 479 6.12 12.83 10.76
CA LEU A 479 6.03 13.88 11.78
C LEU A 479 6.01 13.33 13.22
N PRO A 480 5.26 12.27 13.56
CA PRO A 480 5.30 11.71 14.92
C PRO A 480 6.68 11.23 15.33
N ARG A 481 7.47 10.68 14.40
CA ARG A 481 8.84 10.21 14.67
C ARG A 481 9.79 11.39 14.92
N VAL A 482 9.64 12.47 14.16
CA VAL A 482 10.45 13.69 14.35
C VAL A 482 10.10 14.37 15.67
N ILE A 483 8.82 14.44 16.04
CA ILE A 483 8.36 14.93 17.34
C ILE A 483 8.96 14.09 18.46
N ARG A 484 8.89 12.76 18.36
CA ARG A 484 9.52 11.85 19.33
C ARG A 484 11.03 12.11 19.48
N LEU A 485 11.75 12.25 18.39
CA LEU A 485 13.17 12.53 18.39
C LEU A 485 13.49 13.86 19.10
N ALA A 486 12.75 14.93 18.81
CA ALA A 486 12.91 16.23 19.44
C ALA A 486 12.62 16.17 20.96
N THR A 487 11.59 15.42 21.34
CA THR A 487 11.22 15.21 22.75
C THR A 487 12.28 14.41 23.49
N ALA A 488 12.77 13.31 22.90
CA ALA A 488 13.79 12.44 23.51
C ALA A 488 15.13 13.16 23.71
N CYS A 489 15.45 14.13 22.86
CA CYS A 489 16.65 14.95 22.96
C CYS A 489 16.45 16.27 23.73
N GLU A 490 15.27 16.52 24.31
CA GLU A 490 14.88 17.73 25.05
C GLU A 490 15.05 19.04 24.23
N ASP A 491 14.94 18.95 22.90
CA ASP A 491 15.03 20.09 22.00
C ASP A 491 13.69 20.84 21.92
N PHE A 492 13.13 21.29 23.04
CA PHE A 492 11.78 21.86 23.16
C PHE A 492 11.56 23.12 22.32
N ALA A 493 12.60 23.91 22.06
CA ALA A 493 12.49 25.07 21.19
C ALA A 493 12.27 24.70 19.72
N ASP A 494 12.92 23.65 19.25
CA ASP A 494 12.71 23.12 17.89
C ASP A 494 11.40 22.34 17.81
N LEU A 495 11.03 21.58 18.86
CA LEU A 495 9.75 20.91 18.99
C LEU A 495 8.57 21.89 18.84
N ARG A 496 8.64 23.02 19.54
CA ARG A 496 7.63 24.07 19.45
C ARG A 496 7.46 24.58 18.02
N ARG A 497 8.56 24.86 17.31
CA ARG A 497 8.53 25.31 15.91
C ARG A 497 7.95 24.27 14.94
N ILE A 498 8.08 22.98 15.28
CA ILE A 498 7.55 21.89 14.48
C ILE A 498 6.02 21.77 14.67
N ILE A 499 5.52 22.09 15.86
CA ILE A 499 4.09 21.97 16.20
C ILE A 499 3.30 23.21 15.77
N GLU A 500 3.89 24.41 15.91
CA GLU A 500 3.31 25.68 15.44
C GLU A 500 3.29 25.76 13.90
#